data_ec2f386590446d6c826204fd8f788f80
#
_entry.id   ec2f386590446d6c826204fd8f788f80
#
_cell.length_a   1.000
_cell.length_b   1.000
_cell.length_c   1.000
_cell.angle_alpha   90.00
_cell.angle_beta   90.00
_cell.angle_gamma   90.00
#
_symmetry.space_group_name_H-M   'P 1'
#
loop_
_entity.id
_entity.type
_entity.pdbx_description
1 polymer ?
#
loop_
_entity_poly.entity_id
_entity_poly.type
_entity_poly.pdbx_seq_one_letter_code
_entity_poly.pdbx_strand_id
1 'polypeptide(L)'
;MSTLKEILVNKNSSCQSIWFMRQAGRYLPEFREIRLQNNNFINLCLNSSLSSEITLQPIKRFDLDSAIIFSDILLVPYALGQKVKFIKNQGPNLSEFKIEKFLENKKDIFREKLNPIYKAITITRKKLRKEKSLIGFIGAPWTLLVYMLSLKENKNQINIEDFKKQGQNINLILNNLIDYLCIHIEEQVNAGVDVIQIFDSWAGLLPDKSLQKLCFEPNLKIVNFCKRKNIPVICFPKGIREKYQEFCNTVRPDGINL
;
A
#
# COMPACT_ATOMS: atom_id res chain seq x y z
N MET A 1 -12.21 19.60 -15.68
CA MET A 1 -11.09 18.62 -15.75
C MET A 1 -11.58 17.30 -15.17
N SER A 2 -11.28 16.19 -15.83
CA SER A 2 -11.63 14.87 -15.29
C SER A 2 -10.73 14.51 -14.12
N THR A 3 -11.29 13.95 -13.05
CA THR A 3 -10.52 13.43 -11.91
C THR A 3 -9.70 12.20 -12.31
N LEU A 4 -8.64 11.87 -11.55
CA LEU A 4 -7.89 10.61 -11.79
C LEU A 4 -8.82 9.40 -11.80
N LYS A 5 -9.82 9.35 -10.91
CA LYS A 5 -10.83 8.29 -10.90
C LYS A 5 -11.56 8.18 -12.23
N GLU A 6 -12.05 9.30 -12.76
CA GLU A 6 -12.78 9.32 -14.06
C GLU A 6 -11.89 8.92 -15.22
N ILE A 7 -10.62 9.35 -15.23
CA ILE A 7 -9.63 8.95 -16.25
C ILE A 7 -9.43 7.43 -16.26
N LEU A 8 -9.26 6.83 -15.09
CA LEU A 8 -9.04 5.38 -14.96
C LEU A 8 -10.29 4.57 -15.32
N VAL A 9 -11.48 5.02 -14.91
CA VAL A 9 -12.76 4.33 -15.19
C VAL A 9 -13.11 4.42 -16.67
N ASN A 10 -12.99 5.62 -17.26
CA ASN A 10 -13.38 5.88 -18.63
C ASN A 10 -12.27 5.58 -19.65
N LYS A 11 -11.07 5.20 -19.17
CA LYS A 11 -9.86 4.96 -19.99
C LYS A 11 -9.57 6.13 -20.95
N ASN A 12 -9.78 7.36 -20.44
CA ASN A 12 -9.63 8.56 -21.25
C ASN A 12 -8.15 8.97 -21.35
N SER A 13 -7.51 8.63 -22.47
CA SER A 13 -6.11 8.94 -22.73
C SER A 13 -5.85 10.40 -23.12
N SER A 14 -6.88 11.18 -23.44
CA SER A 14 -6.75 12.61 -23.76
C SER A 14 -6.63 13.51 -22.52
N CYS A 15 -6.95 13.00 -21.34
CA CYS A 15 -6.83 13.71 -20.06
C CYS A 15 -5.58 13.30 -19.31
N GLN A 16 -4.92 14.27 -18.68
CA GLN A 16 -3.75 14.03 -17.84
C GLN A 16 -4.07 14.39 -16.39
N SER A 17 -3.55 13.60 -15.45
CA SER A 17 -3.62 13.86 -14.01
C SER A 17 -2.23 13.66 -13.41
N ILE A 18 -1.76 14.66 -12.66
CA ILE A 18 -0.42 14.66 -12.09
C ILE A 18 -0.49 14.38 -10.59
N TRP A 19 0.21 13.34 -10.17
CA TRP A 19 0.43 12.99 -8.79
C TRP A 19 1.75 12.20 -8.65
N PHE A 20 2.27 12.07 -7.42
CA PHE A 20 3.49 11.32 -7.15
C PHE A 20 3.25 10.27 -6.07
N MET A 21 3.84 9.08 -6.22
CA MET A 21 3.75 8.01 -5.21
C MET A 21 4.30 8.45 -3.84
N ARG A 22 5.23 9.41 -3.81
CA ARG A 22 5.78 10.02 -2.58
C ARG A 22 5.63 11.52 -2.65
N GLN A 23 4.43 12.03 -2.34
CA GLN A 23 4.13 13.45 -2.36
C GLN A 23 4.55 14.15 -1.06
N ALA A 24 4.21 13.59 0.08
CA ALA A 24 4.66 14.11 1.36
C ALA A 24 6.04 13.57 1.75
N GLY A 25 6.88 14.40 2.33
CA GLY A 25 8.20 13.95 2.72
C GLY A 25 9.14 15.04 3.24
N ARG A 26 10.36 14.63 3.54
CA ARG A 26 11.39 15.47 4.19
C ARG A 26 11.84 16.69 3.36
N TYR A 27 11.50 16.78 2.10
CA TYR A 27 11.76 17.96 1.27
C TYR A 27 10.85 19.15 1.64
N LEU A 28 9.68 18.88 2.26
CA LEU A 28 8.76 19.88 2.76
C LEU A 28 9.18 20.38 4.15
N PRO A 29 9.39 21.70 4.36
CA PRO A 29 9.70 22.26 5.68
C PRO A 29 8.62 21.89 6.72
N GLU A 30 7.36 22.10 6.39
CA GLU A 30 6.20 21.80 7.25
C GLU A 30 6.12 20.33 7.66
N PHE A 31 6.53 19.40 6.80
CA PHE A 31 6.66 18.00 7.17
C PHE A 31 7.78 17.79 8.19
N ARG A 32 8.93 18.47 7.99
CA ARG A 32 10.08 18.35 8.92
C ARG A 32 9.72 18.85 10.32
N GLU A 33 8.96 19.94 10.43
CA GLU A 33 8.50 20.49 11.72
C GLU A 33 7.63 19.47 12.47
N ILE A 34 6.62 18.90 11.81
CA ILE A 34 5.79 17.84 12.39
C ILE A 34 6.66 16.64 12.79
N ARG A 35 7.63 16.28 11.96
CA ARG A 35 8.50 15.11 12.20
C ARG A 35 9.46 15.28 13.36
N LEU A 36 9.92 16.49 13.64
CA LEU A 36 10.75 16.83 14.81
C LEU A 36 9.99 16.62 16.13
N GLN A 37 8.70 16.92 16.15
CA GLN A 37 7.85 16.76 17.33
C GLN A 37 7.30 15.32 17.49
N ASN A 38 7.36 14.50 16.43
CA ASN A 38 6.78 13.16 16.38
C ASN A 38 7.81 12.13 15.93
N ASN A 39 8.68 11.70 16.85
CA ASN A 39 9.78 10.78 16.55
C ASN A 39 9.35 9.36 16.19
N ASN A 40 8.21 8.88 16.71
CA ASN A 40 7.68 7.57 16.38
C ASN A 40 6.86 7.63 15.08
N PHE A 41 7.37 6.98 14.03
CA PHE A 41 6.74 7.02 12.71
C PHE A 41 5.39 6.30 12.66
N ILE A 42 5.25 5.17 13.36
CA ILE A 42 3.99 4.43 13.44
C ILE A 42 2.92 5.30 14.13
N ASN A 43 3.26 5.90 15.28
CA ASN A 43 2.35 6.78 15.99
C ASN A 43 1.95 8.01 15.15
N LEU A 44 2.87 8.54 14.35
CA LEU A 44 2.57 9.64 13.43
C LEU A 44 1.56 9.21 12.36
N CYS A 45 1.75 8.04 11.74
CA CYS A 45 0.79 7.49 10.77
C CYS A 45 -0.58 7.20 11.40
N LEU A 46 -0.60 6.80 12.67
CA LEU A 46 -1.83 6.52 13.43
C LEU A 46 -2.45 7.77 14.07
N ASN A 47 -1.85 8.94 13.91
CA ASN A 47 -2.47 10.20 14.30
C ASN A 47 -3.32 10.75 13.15
N SER A 48 -4.63 10.60 13.24
CA SER A 48 -5.56 10.92 12.15
C SER A 48 -5.48 12.38 11.69
N SER A 49 -5.30 13.33 12.62
CA SER A 49 -5.20 14.76 12.30
C SER A 49 -3.89 15.09 11.57
N LEU A 50 -2.75 14.61 12.12
CA LEU A 50 -1.43 14.85 11.52
C LEU A 50 -1.28 14.12 10.18
N SER A 51 -1.78 12.89 10.06
CA SER A 51 -1.76 12.16 8.79
C SER A 51 -2.55 12.90 7.71
N SER A 52 -3.74 13.42 8.04
CA SER A 52 -4.52 14.25 7.11
C SER A 52 -3.80 15.56 6.75
N GLU A 53 -3.22 16.24 7.73
CA GLU A 53 -2.47 17.47 7.50
C GLU A 53 -1.29 17.24 6.55
N ILE A 54 -0.46 16.23 6.82
CA ILE A 54 0.68 15.85 5.99
C ILE A 54 0.23 15.48 4.57
N THR A 55 -0.88 14.77 4.43
CA THR A 55 -1.46 14.41 3.12
C THR A 55 -1.77 15.65 2.28
N LEU A 56 -2.25 16.71 2.92
CA LEU A 56 -2.67 17.94 2.22
C LEU A 56 -1.52 18.93 1.96
N GLN A 57 -0.37 18.80 2.60
CA GLN A 57 0.78 19.70 2.40
C GLN A 57 1.21 19.81 0.93
N PRO A 58 1.47 18.68 0.20
CA PRO A 58 1.84 18.75 -1.22
C PRO A 58 0.74 19.35 -2.10
N ILE A 59 -0.52 19.07 -1.79
CA ILE A 59 -1.66 19.59 -2.56
C ILE A 59 -1.76 21.11 -2.46
N LYS A 60 -1.53 21.67 -1.26
CA LYS A 60 -1.52 23.11 -1.04
C LYS A 60 -0.36 23.81 -1.74
N ARG A 61 0.80 23.14 -1.83
CA ARG A 61 2.04 23.71 -2.35
C ARG A 61 2.16 23.62 -3.86
N PHE A 62 1.71 22.51 -4.47
CA PHE A 62 1.99 22.19 -5.86
C PHE A 62 0.73 22.04 -6.74
N ASP A 63 -0.43 22.19 -6.15
CA ASP A 63 -1.75 22.02 -6.81
C ASP A 63 -1.88 20.72 -7.62
N LEU A 64 -1.34 19.62 -7.10
CA LEU A 64 -1.44 18.29 -7.72
C LEU A 64 -2.90 17.86 -7.86
N ASP A 65 -3.21 17.05 -8.88
CA ASP A 65 -4.58 16.61 -9.19
C ASP A 65 -5.10 15.53 -8.24
N SER A 66 -4.20 14.83 -7.56
CA SER A 66 -4.59 13.79 -6.60
C SER A 66 -3.74 13.84 -5.34
N ALA A 67 -4.36 13.55 -4.21
CA ALA A 67 -3.68 13.31 -2.94
C ALA A 67 -3.51 11.82 -2.72
N ILE A 68 -2.37 11.39 -2.16
CA ILE A 68 -2.21 10.04 -1.62
C ILE A 68 -2.11 10.13 -0.10
N ILE A 69 -2.90 9.32 0.59
CA ILE A 69 -2.95 9.35 2.07
C ILE A 69 -1.56 9.11 2.68
N PHE A 70 -1.17 9.92 3.65
CA PHE A 70 0.05 9.70 4.42
C PHE A 70 -0.15 8.54 5.39
N SER A 71 0.50 7.42 5.10
CA SER A 71 0.44 6.18 5.86
C SER A 71 1.68 5.33 5.54
N ASP A 72 1.69 4.06 5.94
CA ASP A 72 2.74 3.09 5.59
C ASP A 72 2.14 1.70 5.35
N ILE A 73 2.68 0.96 4.36
CA ILE A 73 2.25 -0.40 4.03
C ILE A 73 2.43 -1.37 5.22
N LEU A 74 3.40 -1.10 6.10
CA LEU A 74 3.72 -1.95 7.25
C LEU A 74 2.76 -1.78 8.42
N LEU A 75 1.77 -0.88 8.31
CA LEU A 75 0.68 -0.81 9.28
C LEU A 75 -0.24 -2.05 9.20
N VAL A 76 -0.26 -2.75 8.07
CA VAL A 76 -0.95 -4.05 7.95
C VAL A 76 -0.27 -5.12 8.82
N PRO A 77 1.03 -5.43 8.70
CA PRO A 77 1.72 -6.31 9.64
C PRO A 77 1.62 -5.86 11.10
N TYR A 78 1.70 -4.55 11.37
CA TYR A 78 1.49 -3.99 12.71
C TYR A 78 0.10 -4.35 13.26
N ALA A 79 -0.96 -4.16 12.49
CA ALA A 79 -2.31 -4.49 12.89
C ALA A 79 -2.50 -6.00 13.09
N LEU A 80 -1.76 -6.83 12.34
CA LEU A 80 -1.71 -8.29 12.45
C LEU A 80 -0.77 -8.78 13.59
N GLY A 81 -0.29 -7.88 14.44
CA GLY A 81 0.38 -8.21 15.68
C GLY A 81 1.92 -8.23 15.65
N GLN A 82 2.55 -7.94 14.50
CA GLN A 82 4.00 -7.77 14.48
C GLN A 82 4.41 -6.38 15.01
N LYS A 83 5.47 -6.33 15.82
CA LYS A 83 6.07 -5.06 16.21
C LYS A 83 6.85 -4.50 15.03
N VAL A 84 6.56 -3.27 14.63
CA VAL A 84 7.24 -2.56 13.54
C VAL A 84 8.03 -1.40 14.11
N LYS A 85 9.34 -1.33 13.81
CA LYS A 85 10.23 -0.25 14.20
C LYS A 85 10.97 0.28 12.98
N PHE A 86 11.10 1.60 12.89
CA PHE A 86 11.92 2.25 11.85
C PHE A 86 13.26 2.66 12.45
N ILE A 87 14.32 1.98 12.04
CA ILE A 87 15.69 2.23 12.53
C ILE A 87 16.37 3.20 11.56
N LYS A 88 16.98 4.26 12.11
CA LYS A 88 17.70 5.26 11.31
C LYS A 88 18.79 4.56 10.47
N ASN A 89 18.80 4.85 9.16
CA ASN A 89 19.72 4.30 8.16
C ASN A 89 19.60 2.79 7.84
N GLN A 90 18.73 2.05 8.55
CA GLN A 90 18.53 0.61 8.28
C GLN A 90 17.14 0.34 7.65
N GLY A 91 16.19 1.24 7.88
CA GLY A 91 14.81 1.08 7.40
C GLY A 91 13.90 0.35 8.40
N PRO A 92 12.81 -0.24 7.92
CA PRO A 92 11.87 -0.94 8.79
C PRO A 92 12.45 -2.28 9.27
N ASN A 93 12.21 -2.57 10.55
CA ASN A 93 12.53 -3.84 11.21
C ASN A 93 11.25 -4.35 11.86
N LEU A 94 10.86 -5.59 11.55
CA LEU A 94 9.70 -6.27 12.10
C LEU A 94 10.17 -7.33 13.12
N SER A 95 9.35 -7.55 14.16
CA SER A 95 9.59 -8.67 15.07
C SER A 95 9.42 -10.00 14.35
N GLU A 96 9.93 -11.08 14.94
CA GLU A 96 9.75 -12.44 14.45
C GLU A 96 8.29 -12.71 14.06
N PHE A 97 8.08 -13.32 12.90
CA PHE A 97 6.77 -13.75 12.44
C PHE A 97 6.38 -15.08 13.09
N LYS A 98 5.20 -15.13 13.70
CA LYS A 98 4.64 -16.34 14.30
C LYS A 98 3.31 -16.66 13.62
N ILE A 99 3.27 -17.74 12.86
CA ILE A 99 2.11 -18.09 12.04
C ILE A 99 0.85 -18.33 12.89
N GLU A 100 1.00 -18.94 14.07
CA GLU A 100 -0.11 -19.22 14.97
C GLU A 100 -0.79 -17.90 15.39
N LYS A 101 0.01 -16.92 15.83
CA LYS A 101 -0.50 -15.60 16.19
C LYS A 101 -1.11 -14.84 15.00
N PHE A 102 -0.54 -15.03 13.81
CA PHE A 102 -1.09 -14.44 12.60
C PHE A 102 -2.48 -15.01 12.27
N LEU A 103 -2.66 -16.32 12.38
CA LEU A 103 -3.93 -16.99 12.10
C LEU A 103 -5.00 -16.74 13.17
N GLU A 104 -4.60 -16.44 14.42
CA GLU A 104 -5.51 -16.08 15.51
C GLU A 104 -6.08 -14.67 15.42
N ASN A 105 -5.57 -13.81 14.49
CA ASN A 105 -6.06 -12.44 14.36
C ASN A 105 -7.54 -12.38 14.03
N LYS A 106 -8.25 -11.47 14.70
CA LYS A 106 -9.68 -11.21 14.45
C LYS A 106 -9.84 -9.98 13.57
N LYS A 107 -10.75 -10.06 12.61
CA LYS A 107 -11.01 -8.98 11.65
C LYS A 107 -11.39 -7.67 12.33
N ASP A 108 -12.15 -7.72 13.41
CA ASP A 108 -12.58 -6.51 14.13
C ASP A 108 -11.41 -5.84 14.86
N ILE A 109 -10.52 -6.62 15.48
CA ILE A 109 -9.29 -6.09 16.10
C ILE A 109 -8.37 -5.46 15.03
N PHE A 110 -8.28 -6.08 13.86
CA PHE A 110 -7.53 -5.52 12.73
C PHE A 110 -8.10 -4.16 12.28
N ARG A 111 -9.43 -4.06 12.12
CA ARG A 111 -10.11 -2.82 11.78
C ARG A 111 -9.90 -1.75 12.83
N GLU A 112 -10.04 -2.10 14.10
CA GLU A 112 -9.87 -1.18 15.23
C GLU A 112 -8.45 -0.57 15.23
N LYS A 113 -7.41 -1.38 15.07
CA LYS A 113 -6.03 -0.91 15.03
C LYS A 113 -5.74 0.04 13.86
N LEU A 114 -6.40 -0.13 12.71
CA LEU A 114 -6.26 0.72 11.53
C LEU A 114 -7.29 1.86 11.44
N ASN A 115 -8.27 1.92 12.35
CA ASN A 115 -9.28 2.96 12.38
C ASN A 115 -8.73 4.40 12.35
N PRO A 116 -7.59 4.73 13.00
CA PRO A 116 -7.02 6.07 12.87
C PRO A 116 -6.68 6.47 11.43
N ILE A 117 -6.31 5.51 10.55
CA ILE A 117 -6.05 5.76 9.13
C ILE A 117 -7.36 6.07 8.41
N TYR A 118 -8.42 5.31 8.68
CA TYR A 118 -9.74 5.54 8.08
C TYR A 118 -10.30 6.91 8.49
N LYS A 119 -10.10 7.30 9.75
CA LYS A 119 -10.42 8.66 10.22
C LYS A 119 -9.59 9.73 9.50
N ALA A 120 -8.28 9.49 9.29
CA ALA A 120 -7.42 10.41 8.53
C ALA A 120 -7.92 10.60 7.09
N ILE A 121 -8.34 9.52 6.43
CA ILE A 121 -8.94 9.56 5.09
C ILE A 121 -10.22 10.41 5.10
N THR A 122 -11.13 10.18 6.04
CA THR A 122 -12.38 10.95 6.17
C THR A 122 -12.11 12.44 6.39
N ILE A 123 -11.14 12.79 7.26
CA ILE A 123 -10.75 14.19 7.51
C ILE A 123 -10.17 14.80 6.23
N THR A 124 -9.30 14.06 5.54
CA THR A 124 -8.66 14.50 4.29
C THR A 124 -9.71 14.73 3.21
N ARG A 125 -10.64 13.78 3.00
CA ARG A 125 -11.70 13.90 1.98
C ARG A 125 -12.59 15.13 2.20
N LYS A 126 -12.91 15.47 3.44
CA LYS A 126 -13.69 16.67 3.76
C LYS A 126 -12.97 17.98 3.42
N LYS A 127 -11.63 17.99 3.46
CA LYS A 127 -10.80 19.18 3.20
C LYS A 127 -10.27 19.25 1.76
N LEU A 128 -10.20 18.11 1.08
CA LEU A 128 -9.72 18.04 -0.30
C LEU A 128 -10.83 18.47 -1.26
N ARG A 129 -10.50 19.32 -2.24
CA ARG A 129 -11.45 19.79 -3.27
C ARG A 129 -12.05 18.58 -4.01
N LYS A 130 -13.32 18.69 -4.45
CA LYS A 130 -14.07 17.58 -5.06
C LYS A 130 -13.48 17.11 -6.41
N GLU A 131 -12.86 18.03 -7.14
CA GLU A 131 -12.19 17.76 -8.42
C GLU A 131 -10.83 17.06 -8.29
N LYS A 132 -10.35 16.81 -7.05
CA LYS A 132 -9.12 16.07 -6.77
C LYS A 132 -9.43 14.68 -6.22
N SER A 133 -8.79 13.66 -6.79
CA SER A 133 -8.93 12.29 -6.28
C SER A 133 -8.12 12.07 -5.02
N LEU A 134 -8.63 11.25 -4.12
CA LEU A 134 -7.91 10.75 -2.94
C LEU A 134 -7.50 9.30 -3.18
N ILE A 135 -6.21 9.05 -3.17
CA ILE A 135 -5.62 7.74 -3.37
C ILE A 135 -5.36 7.09 -2.02
N GLY A 136 -5.95 5.92 -1.79
CA GLY A 136 -5.54 4.99 -0.74
C GLY A 136 -4.53 3.99 -1.27
N PHE A 137 -3.90 3.23 -0.38
CA PHE A 137 -2.93 2.24 -0.85
C PHE A 137 -2.78 1.06 0.09
N ILE A 138 -2.19 0.01 -0.46
CA ILE A 138 -1.72 -1.17 0.27
C ILE A 138 -0.34 -1.60 -0.22
N GLY A 139 0.39 -2.34 0.61
CA GLY A 139 1.48 -3.18 0.13
C GLY A 139 0.91 -4.43 -0.54
N ALA A 140 1.49 -4.83 -1.68
CA ALA A 140 1.13 -6.10 -2.30
C ALA A 140 1.47 -7.30 -1.38
N PRO A 141 0.75 -8.41 -1.49
CA PRO A 141 0.94 -9.57 -0.62
C PRO A 141 2.39 -10.06 -0.58
N TRP A 142 3.05 -10.16 -1.73
CA TRP A 142 4.47 -10.53 -1.80
C TRP A 142 5.37 -9.55 -1.06
N THR A 143 5.22 -8.27 -1.34
CA THR A 143 6.00 -7.22 -0.66
C THR A 143 5.85 -7.26 0.86
N LEU A 144 4.64 -7.47 1.36
CA LEU A 144 4.40 -7.60 2.80
C LEU A 144 5.03 -8.88 3.37
N LEU A 145 4.96 -10.00 2.65
CA LEU A 145 5.63 -11.25 3.08
C LEU A 145 7.14 -11.08 3.21
N VAL A 146 7.78 -10.39 2.26
CA VAL A 146 9.23 -10.11 2.34
C VAL A 146 9.58 -9.41 3.65
N TYR A 147 8.78 -8.45 4.09
CA TYR A 147 8.98 -7.77 5.37
C TYR A 147 8.60 -8.65 6.56
N MET A 148 7.43 -9.28 6.54
CA MET A 148 6.89 -10.08 7.65
C MET A 148 7.80 -11.25 8.00
N LEU A 149 8.37 -11.92 7.00
CA LEU A 149 9.26 -13.09 7.15
C LEU A 149 10.74 -12.70 7.17
N SER A 150 11.05 -11.39 7.16
CA SER A 150 12.44 -10.89 7.15
C SER A 150 13.32 -11.47 6.04
N LEU A 151 12.73 -11.70 4.85
CA LEU A 151 13.41 -12.33 3.72
C LEU A 151 14.45 -11.42 3.06
N LYS A 152 14.47 -10.15 3.38
CA LYS A 152 15.36 -9.17 2.78
C LYS A 152 16.77 -9.30 3.35
N GLU A 153 17.74 -9.66 2.52
CA GLU A 153 19.17 -9.65 2.86
C GLU A 153 19.78 -8.26 2.67
N ASN A 154 19.52 -7.62 1.52
CA ASN A 154 19.98 -6.28 1.19
C ASN A 154 18.99 -5.57 0.25
N LYS A 155 19.36 -4.41 -0.32
CA LYS A 155 18.46 -3.64 -1.22
C LYS A 155 18.06 -4.38 -2.50
N ASN A 156 18.86 -5.34 -2.94
CA ASN A 156 18.75 -6.00 -4.23
C ASN A 156 18.63 -7.53 -4.12
N GLN A 157 18.49 -8.05 -2.89
CA GLN A 157 18.52 -9.50 -2.67
C GLN A 157 17.56 -9.92 -1.55
N ILE A 158 16.88 -11.04 -1.80
CA ILE A 158 16.00 -11.70 -0.84
C ILE A 158 16.46 -13.14 -0.64
N ASN A 159 16.30 -13.66 0.58
CA ASN A 159 16.61 -15.04 0.90
C ASN A 159 15.46 -15.96 0.50
N ILE A 160 15.55 -16.53 -0.70
CA ILE A 160 14.53 -17.45 -1.23
C ILE A 160 14.63 -18.84 -0.56
N GLU A 161 15.80 -19.22 -0.04
CA GLU A 161 15.95 -20.50 0.65
C GLU A 161 15.15 -20.51 1.98
N ASP A 162 15.20 -19.43 2.74
CA ASP A 162 14.38 -19.29 3.96
C ASP A 162 12.89 -19.25 3.62
N PHE A 163 12.52 -18.62 2.50
CA PHE A 163 11.16 -18.66 2.01
C PHE A 163 10.71 -20.10 1.67
N LYS A 164 11.55 -20.91 1.03
CA LYS A 164 11.22 -22.32 0.71
C LYS A 164 11.05 -23.18 1.96
N LYS A 165 11.79 -22.89 3.04
CA LYS A 165 11.63 -23.58 4.34
C LYS A 165 10.27 -23.35 4.97
N GLN A 166 9.60 -22.23 4.68
CA GLN A 166 8.21 -21.95 5.11
C GLN A 166 7.16 -22.80 4.36
N GLY A 167 7.52 -23.44 3.27
CA GLY A 167 6.89 -24.52 2.49
C GLY A 167 5.36 -24.50 2.45
N GLN A 168 4.73 -25.38 3.21
CA GLN A 168 3.29 -25.63 3.17
C GLN A 168 2.43 -24.46 3.65
N ASN A 169 2.98 -23.53 4.45
CA ASN A 169 2.24 -22.45 5.07
C ASN A 169 2.11 -21.19 4.20
N ILE A 170 2.88 -21.07 3.12
CA ILE A 170 2.93 -19.83 2.31
C ILE A 170 1.59 -19.52 1.67
N ASN A 171 0.93 -20.51 1.06
CA ASN A 171 -0.37 -20.30 0.44
C ASN A 171 -1.43 -19.93 1.49
N LEU A 172 -1.36 -20.51 2.69
CA LEU A 172 -2.24 -20.18 3.81
C LEU A 172 -2.00 -18.74 4.27
N ILE A 173 -0.74 -18.33 4.46
CA ILE A 173 -0.37 -16.96 4.85
C ILE A 173 -0.81 -15.97 3.77
N LEU A 174 -0.52 -16.23 2.48
CA LEU A 174 -0.91 -15.37 1.37
C LEU A 174 -2.43 -15.19 1.29
N ASN A 175 -3.20 -16.26 1.38
CA ASN A 175 -4.66 -16.15 1.27
C ASN A 175 -5.24 -15.35 2.44
N ASN A 176 -4.81 -15.62 3.68
CA ASN A 176 -5.25 -14.84 4.84
C ASN A 176 -4.83 -13.38 4.73
N LEU A 177 -3.60 -13.10 4.27
CA LEU A 177 -3.12 -11.74 4.07
C LEU A 177 -3.95 -10.99 3.02
N ILE A 178 -4.29 -11.64 1.90
CA ILE A 178 -5.17 -11.07 0.87
C ILE A 178 -6.54 -10.72 1.46
N ASP A 179 -7.11 -11.57 2.30
CA ASP A 179 -8.39 -11.29 2.96
C ASP A 179 -8.32 -10.04 3.84
N TYR A 180 -7.25 -9.89 4.65
CA TYR A 180 -7.02 -8.67 5.45
C TYR A 180 -6.78 -7.43 4.59
N LEU A 181 -6.06 -7.58 3.47
CA LEU A 181 -5.85 -6.47 2.52
C LEU A 181 -7.16 -6.04 1.86
N CYS A 182 -8.03 -6.98 1.50
CA CYS A 182 -9.35 -6.66 0.97
C CYS A 182 -10.21 -5.91 1.99
N ILE A 183 -10.17 -6.30 3.27
CA ILE A 183 -10.82 -5.57 4.36
C ILE A 183 -10.25 -4.15 4.46
N HIS A 184 -8.93 -4.00 4.45
CA HIS A 184 -8.28 -2.69 4.53
C HIS A 184 -8.63 -1.78 3.35
N ILE A 185 -8.73 -2.32 2.15
CA ILE A 185 -9.19 -1.60 0.96
C ILE A 185 -10.64 -1.13 1.16
N GLU A 186 -11.54 -2.02 1.56
CA GLU A 186 -12.95 -1.69 1.76
C GLU A 186 -13.13 -0.56 2.77
N GLU A 187 -12.42 -0.62 3.91
CA GLU A 187 -12.47 0.43 4.93
C GLU A 187 -11.90 1.77 4.44
N GLN A 188 -10.82 1.75 3.62
CA GLN A 188 -10.29 2.96 3.01
C GLN A 188 -11.31 3.60 2.04
N VAL A 189 -11.99 2.79 1.24
CA VAL A 189 -13.01 3.26 0.28
C VAL A 189 -14.24 3.81 1.03
N ASN A 190 -14.72 3.12 2.05
CA ASN A 190 -15.81 3.57 2.91
C ASN A 190 -15.48 4.90 3.59
N ALA A 191 -14.20 5.15 3.88
CA ALA A 191 -13.72 6.40 4.45
C ALA A 191 -13.59 7.55 3.44
N GLY A 192 -13.67 7.28 2.12
CA GLY A 192 -13.72 8.30 1.06
C GLY A 192 -12.54 8.29 0.07
N VAL A 193 -11.85 7.16 -0.08
CA VAL A 193 -10.83 6.95 -1.12
C VAL A 193 -11.49 6.71 -2.48
N ASP A 194 -10.93 7.31 -3.51
CA ASP A 194 -11.41 7.21 -4.91
C ASP A 194 -10.69 6.13 -5.71
N VAL A 195 -9.41 5.90 -5.42
CA VAL A 195 -8.50 5.01 -6.18
C VAL A 195 -7.61 4.26 -5.20
N ILE A 196 -7.32 3.00 -5.47
CA ILE A 196 -6.36 2.20 -4.69
C ILE A 196 -5.06 2.02 -5.48
N GLN A 197 -3.93 2.32 -4.81
CA GLN A 197 -2.58 2.01 -5.28
C GLN A 197 -2.07 0.74 -4.60
N ILE A 198 -1.57 -0.23 -5.37
CA ILE A 198 -0.92 -1.45 -4.86
C ILE A 198 0.59 -1.33 -5.05
N PHE A 199 1.35 -1.34 -3.95
CA PHE A 199 2.81 -1.25 -3.98
C PHE A 199 3.45 -2.64 -3.89
N ASP A 200 3.94 -3.18 -5.02
CA ASP A 200 4.73 -4.40 -5.04
C ASP A 200 6.23 -4.10 -5.25
N SER A 201 6.81 -3.46 -4.26
CA SER A 201 8.16 -2.91 -4.29
C SER A 201 9.27 -3.97 -4.41
N TRP A 202 8.97 -5.23 -4.13
CA TRP A 202 9.91 -6.35 -4.15
C TRP A 202 9.61 -7.38 -5.26
N ALA A 203 8.67 -7.09 -6.17
CA ALA A 203 8.29 -7.99 -7.27
C ALA A 203 9.49 -8.36 -8.14
N GLY A 204 10.33 -7.40 -8.53
CA GLY A 204 11.49 -7.61 -9.39
C GLY A 204 12.65 -8.40 -8.77
N LEU A 205 12.57 -8.76 -7.49
CA LEU A 205 13.52 -9.66 -6.84
C LEU A 205 13.07 -11.13 -6.88
N LEU A 206 11.87 -11.40 -7.39
CA LEU A 206 11.40 -12.75 -7.63
C LEU A 206 12.09 -13.36 -8.86
N PRO A 207 12.49 -14.63 -8.81
CA PRO A 207 12.80 -15.38 -10.02
C PRO A 207 11.57 -15.43 -10.95
N ASP A 208 11.79 -15.38 -12.27
CA ASP A 208 10.72 -15.36 -13.27
C ASP A 208 9.69 -16.48 -13.06
N LYS A 209 10.15 -17.70 -12.77
CA LYS A 209 9.28 -18.85 -12.46
C LYS A 209 8.36 -18.68 -11.25
N SER A 210 8.66 -17.72 -10.39
CA SER A 210 7.89 -17.43 -9.18
C SER A 210 6.98 -16.22 -9.32
N LEU A 211 7.17 -15.38 -10.35
CA LEU A 211 6.41 -14.16 -10.57
C LEU A 211 4.91 -14.44 -10.69
N GLN A 212 4.52 -15.45 -11.48
CA GLN A 212 3.12 -15.81 -11.66
C GLN A 212 2.45 -16.11 -10.31
N LYS A 213 3.03 -17.00 -9.52
CA LYS A 213 2.44 -17.48 -8.26
C LYS A 213 2.48 -16.47 -7.12
N LEU A 214 3.56 -15.68 -7.01
CA LEU A 214 3.82 -14.84 -5.83
C LEU A 214 3.54 -13.35 -6.06
N CYS A 215 3.51 -12.90 -7.32
CA CYS A 215 3.19 -11.52 -7.68
C CYS A 215 1.87 -11.45 -8.46
N PHE A 216 1.74 -12.10 -9.62
CA PHE A 216 0.59 -11.90 -10.51
C PHE A 216 -0.73 -12.41 -9.90
N GLU A 217 -0.79 -13.66 -9.47
CA GLU A 217 -2.01 -14.26 -8.90
C GLU A 217 -2.51 -13.52 -7.63
N PRO A 218 -1.64 -13.16 -6.65
CA PRO A 218 -2.07 -12.38 -5.50
C PRO A 218 -2.60 -10.99 -5.87
N ASN A 219 -1.91 -10.29 -6.78
CA ASN A 219 -2.38 -8.99 -7.27
C ASN A 219 -3.71 -9.12 -8.03
N LEU A 220 -3.87 -10.16 -8.88
CA LEU A 220 -5.12 -10.44 -9.61
C LEU A 220 -6.31 -10.65 -8.65
N LYS A 221 -6.12 -11.39 -7.54
CA LYS A 221 -7.18 -11.59 -6.54
C LYS A 221 -7.66 -10.26 -5.96
N ILE A 222 -6.73 -9.36 -5.62
CA ILE A 222 -7.04 -8.03 -5.08
C ILE A 222 -7.70 -7.15 -6.14
N VAL A 223 -7.16 -7.11 -7.36
CA VAL A 223 -7.75 -6.33 -8.48
C VAL A 223 -9.16 -6.81 -8.79
N ASN A 224 -9.40 -8.12 -8.80
CA ASN A 224 -10.74 -8.66 -8.98
C ASN A 224 -11.71 -8.31 -7.84
N PHE A 225 -11.22 -8.25 -6.59
CA PHE A 225 -12.01 -7.74 -5.47
C PHE A 225 -12.40 -6.28 -5.71
N CYS A 226 -11.45 -5.42 -6.07
CA CYS A 226 -11.68 -4.01 -6.33
C CYS A 226 -12.67 -3.80 -7.51
N LYS A 227 -12.52 -4.56 -8.59
CA LYS A 227 -13.45 -4.50 -9.74
C LYS A 227 -14.89 -4.80 -9.37
N ARG A 228 -15.12 -5.83 -8.54
CA ARG A 228 -16.47 -6.14 -8.04
C ARG A 228 -17.09 -5.01 -7.19
N LYS A 229 -16.26 -4.13 -6.65
CA LYS A 229 -16.66 -2.97 -5.85
C LYS A 229 -16.63 -1.66 -6.65
N ASN A 230 -16.34 -1.69 -7.97
CA ASN A 230 -16.16 -0.54 -8.84
C ASN A 230 -15.08 0.45 -8.33
N ILE A 231 -13.98 -0.09 -7.80
CA ILE A 231 -12.86 0.68 -7.28
C ILE A 231 -11.71 0.61 -8.28
N PRO A 232 -11.28 1.73 -8.90
CA PRO A 232 -10.13 1.75 -9.78
C PRO A 232 -8.83 1.42 -9.05
N VAL A 233 -7.95 0.65 -9.71
CA VAL A 233 -6.70 0.16 -9.12
C VAL A 233 -5.51 0.52 -10.01
N ILE A 234 -4.48 1.08 -9.39
CA ILE A 234 -3.17 1.27 -9.99
C ILE A 234 -2.20 0.28 -9.34
N CYS A 235 -1.45 -0.46 -10.14
CA CYS A 235 -0.44 -1.39 -9.65
C CYS A 235 0.98 -0.85 -9.88
N PHE A 236 1.90 -1.16 -8.95
CA PHE A 236 3.32 -0.87 -9.05
C PHE A 236 4.15 -2.14 -8.81
N PRO A 237 4.21 -3.08 -9.78
CA PRO A 237 5.07 -4.25 -9.71
C PRO A 237 6.51 -3.85 -10.08
N LYS A 238 7.22 -3.25 -9.12
CA LYS A 238 8.52 -2.63 -9.36
C LYS A 238 9.56 -3.64 -9.85
N GLY A 239 10.18 -3.33 -11.00
CA GLY A 239 11.38 -4.01 -11.48
C GLY A 239 11.15 -5.38 -12.12
N ILE A 240 9.93 -5.69 -12.55
CA ILE A 240 9.63 -6.95 -13.28
C ILE A 240 10.08 -6.94 -14.76
N ARG A 241 10.80 -5.89 -15.19
CA ARG A 241 11.46 -5.77 -16.50
C ARG A 241 10.50 -6.01 -17.68
N GLU A 242 10.85 -6.93 -18.58
CA GLU A 242 10.04 -7.25 -19.78
C GLU A 242 8.66 -7.87 -19.43
N LYS A 243 8.42 -8.20 -18.16
CA LYS A 243 7.19 -8.86 -17.71
C LYS A 243 6.02 -7.90 -17.47
N TYR A 244 6.19 -6.59 -17.68
CA TYR A 244 5.10 -5.62 -17.50
C TYR A 244 3.89 -5.91 -18.40
N GLN A 245 4.11 -6.26 -19.67
CA GLN A 245 3.02 -6.60 -20.59
C GLN A 245 2.26 -7.86 -20.14
N GLU A 246 2.99 -8.89 -19.71
CA GLU A 246 2.41 -10.12 -19.19
C GLU A 246 1.61 -9.86 -17.91
N PHE A 247 2.15 -9.01 -17.00
CA PHE A 247 1.45 -8.55 -15.79
C PHE A 247 0.15 -7.84 -16.14
N CYS A 248 0.17 -6.88 -17.06
CA CYS A 248 -1.02 -6.13 -17.47
C CYS A 248 -2.08 -7.05 -18.09
N ASN A 249 -1.68 -8.01 -18.91
CA ASN A 249 -2.60 -8.96 -19.55
C ASN A 249 -3.25 -9.92 -18.54
N THR A 250 -2.49 -10.31 -17.49
CA THR A 250 -2.94 -11.26 -16.46
C THR A 250 -3.75 -10.54 -15.39
N VAL A 251 -3.19 -9.51 -14.78
CA VAL A 251 -3.76 -8.82 -13.60
C VAL A 251 -4.83 -7.82 -13.98
N ARG A 252 -4.69 -7.18 -15.16
CA ARG A 252 -5.62 -6.22 -15.73
C ARG A 252 -5.97 -5.06 -14.78
N PRO A 253 -4.98 -4.35 -14.20
CA PRO A 253 -5.25 -3.15 -13.43
C PRO A 253 -5.80 -2.02 -14.32
N ASP A 254 -6.39 -0.99 -13.72
CA ASP A 254 -6.86 0.19 -14.45
C ASP A 254 -5.72 1.16 -14.79
N GLY A 255 -4.63 1.09 -14.03
CA GLY A 255 -3.39 1.83 -14.28
C GLY A 255 -2.16 1.07 -13.79
N ILE A 256 -0.99 1.44 -14.30
CA ILE A 256 0.30 0.87 -13.90
C ILE A 256 1.35 1.97 -13.72
N ASN A 257 2.13 1.87 -12.64
CA ASN A 257 3.36 2.65 -12.49
C ASN A 257 4.57 1.79 -12.91
N LEU A 258 5.54 2.43 -13.54
CA LEU A 258 6.77 1.82 -14.05
C LEU A 258 7.98 2.22 -13.19
#